data_bf5ba6475657363bd3ed41027f94843f
#
_entry.id   bf5ba6475657363bd3ed41027f94843f
#
_cell.length_a   1.000
_cell.length_b   1.000
_cell.length_c   1.000
_cell.angle_alpha   90.00
_cell.angle_beta   90.00
_cell.angle_gamma   90.00
#
_symmetry.space_group_name_H-M   'P 1'
#
loop_
_entity.id
_entity.type
_entity.pdbx_description
1 polymer ?
#
loop_
_entity_poly.entity_id
_entity_poly.type
_entity_poly.pdbx_seq_one_letter_code
_entity_poly.pdbx_strand_id
1 'polypeptide(L)'
;IRRAGKKIKAECEDAERAASLDIGFKVFKLDSSNLQKWNPQPEDLQGSLQASMENFLPDRTELDVVYEIALKLGLDLSYEVEEREIHGQTIYIIGAGALMICLDPHISMETAEALIGLHEEYEPETWQVVCRDTGFLSDQEKTNVKETLKSAGLDEDAFMSI
;
A
#
# COMPACT_ATOMS: atom_id res chain seq x y z
N ILE A 1 -6.69 -13.47 23.85
CA ILE A 1 -7.48 -12.49 23.11
C ILE A 1 -8.61 -13.20 22.34
N ARG A 2 -8.36 -14.14 21.40
CA ARG A 2 -9.40 -14.85 20.62
C ARG A 2 -10.51 -15.47 21.48
N ARG A 3 -10.19 -16.09 22.64
CA ARG A 3 -11.18 -16.64 23.58
C ARG A 3 -12.06 -15.54 24.21
N ALA A 4 -11.46 -14.42 24.59
CA ALA A 4 -12.18 -13.28 25.17
C ALA A 4 -13.13 -12.66 24.15
N GLY A 5 -12.68 -12.42 22.92
CA GLY A 5 -13.52 -11.88 21.85
C GLY A 5 -14.74 -12.77 21.56
N LYS A 6 -14.53 -14.10 21.42
CA LYS A 6 -15.64 -15.04 21.24
C LYS A 6 -16.62 -15.03 22.39
N LYS A 7 -16.15 -14.91 23.63
CA LYS A 7 -17.00 -14.85 24.82
C LYS A 7 -17.84 -13.56 24.84
N ILE A 8 -17.21 -12.41 24.58
CA ILE A 8 -17.89 -11.12 24.51
C ILE A 8 -18.98 -11.15 23.43
N LYS A 9 -18.67 -11.70 22.25
CA LYS A 9 -19.64 -11.83 21.14
C LYS A 9 -20.81 -12.77 21.50
N ALA A 10 -20.53 -13.85 22.24
CA ALA A 10 -21.55 -14.81 22.67
C ALA A 10 -22.43 -14.28 23.83
N GLU A 11 -21.90 -13.39 24.67
CA GLU A 11 -22.62 -12.77 25.80
C GLU A 11 -23.33 -11.46 25.41
N CYS A 12 -23.21 -11.03 24.15
CA CYS A 12 -23.89 -9.84 23.64
C CYS A 12 -25.37 -10.15 23.44
N GLU A 13 -26.24 -9.45 24.19
CA GLU A 13 -27.70 -9.65 24.13
C GLU A 13 -28.33 -9.12 22.85
N ASP A 14 -27.67 -8.16 22.19
CA ASP A 14 -28.09 -7.58 20.92
C ASP A 14 -27.43 -8.31 19.73
N ALA A 15 -28.24 -8.95 18.93
CA ALA A 15 -27.77 -9.74 17.78
C ALA A 15 -27.13 -8.89 16.67
N GLU A 16 -27.65 -7.67 16.43
CA GLU A 16 -27.08 -6.75 15.43
C GLU A 16 -25.72 -6.24 15.89
N ARG A 17 -25.63 -5.84 17.16
CA ARG A 17 -24.38 -5.43 17.77
C ARG A 17 -23.36 -6.58 17.82
N ALA A 18 -23.79 -7.80 18.14
CA ALA A 18 -22.93 -8.97 18.13
C ALA A 18 -22.39 -9.28 16.72
N ALA A 19 -23.19 -9.04 15.68
CA ALA A 19 -22.76 -9.23 14.28
C ALA A 19 -21.71 -8.20 13.86
N SER A 20 -21.90 -6.94 14.23
CA SER A 20 -20.99 -5.82 13.89
C SER A 20 -19.76 -5.70 14.81
N LEU A 21 -19.70 -6.47 15.91
CA LEU A 21 -18.60 -6.39 16.86
C LEU A 21 -17.30 -6.93 16.24
N ASP A 22 -16.34 -6.06 16.02
CA ASP A 22 -14.99 -6.47 15.65
C ASP A 22 -14.27 -7.09 16.86
N ILE A 23 -13.95 -8.37 16.75
CA ILE A 23 -13.17 -9.14 17.71
C ILE A 23 -11.79 -9.53 17.15
N GLY A 24 -11.42 -8.95 16.02
CA GLY A 24 -10.13 -9.12 15.39
C GLY A 24 -8.99 -8.47 16.17
N PHE A 25 -7.78 -8.83 15.83
CA PHE A 25 -6.58 -8.14 16.26
C PHE A 25 -5.46 -8.45 15.28
N LYS A 26 -4.60 -7.49 15.07
CA LYS A 26 -3.39 -7.65 14.29
C LYS A 26 -2.22 -7.97 15.20
N VAL A 27 -1.28 -8.78 14.73
CA VAL A 27 -0.03 -9.11 15.43
C VAL A 27 1.11 -8.72 14.52
N PHE A 28 1.90 -7.78 14.99
CA PHE A 28 3.10 -7.33 14.28
C PHE A 28 4.35 -7.79 15.02
N LYS A 29 5.40 -8.07 14.28
CA LYS A 29 6.73 -8.34 14.78
C LYS A 29 7.67 -7.30 14.20
N LEU A 30 8.43 -6.64 15.07
CA LEU A 30 9.44 -5.71 14.60
C LEU A 30 10.59 -6.50 13.94
N ASP A 31 10.95 -6.08 12.74
CA ASP A 31 12.03 -6.65 11.95
C ASP A 31 12.81 -5.52 11.24
N SER A 32 13.78 -5.89 10.41
CA SER A 32 14.47 -4.95 9.53
C SER A 32 13.51 -4.39 8.46
N SER A 33 13.89 -3.27 7.83
CA SER A 33 13.17 -2.72 6.68
C SER A 33 13.00 -3.77 5.58
N ASN A 34 11.87 -3.73 4.90
CA ASN A 34 11.55 -4.58 3.75
C ASN A 34 12.23 -4.08 2.46
N LEU A 35 12.79 -2.87 2.52
CA LEU A 35 13.53 -2.27 1.42
C LEU A 35 15.01 -2.57 1.54
N GLN A 36 15.66 -2.84 0.42
CA GLN A 36 17.09 -3.02 0.36
C GLN A 36 17.81 -1.72 0.75
N LYS A 37 18.81 -1.83 1.63
CA LYS A 37 19.68 -0.71 1.94
C LYS A 37 20.65 -0.49 0.79
N TRP A 38 20.73 0.75 0.32
CA TRP A 38 21.78 1.16 -0.60
C TRP A 38 23.16 0.87 0.01
N ASN A 39 23.87 -0.07 -0.55
CA ASN A 39 25.22 -0.44 -0.13
C ASN A 39 26.09 -0.74 -1.37
N PRO A 40 26.51 0.31 -2.10
CA PRO A 40 27.30 0.13 -3.31
C PRO A 40 28.64 -0.51 -2.99
N GLN A 41 28.98 -1.58 -3.69
CA GLN A 41 30.31 -2.21 -3.63
C GLN A 41 31.17 -1.51 -4.70
N PRO A 42 32.24 -0.78 -4.32
CA PRO A 42 33.10 -0.07 -5.27
C PRO A 42 33.75 -0.99 -6.31
N GLU A 43 33.92 -2.26 -5.97
CA GLU A 43 34.54 -3.28 -6.82
C GLU A 43 33.56 -3.92 -7.79
N ASP A 44 32.22 -3.84 -7.52
CA ASP A 44 31.14 -4.35 -8.36
C ASP A 44 29.97 -3.34 -8.43
N LEU A 45 30.22 -2.24 -9.11
CA LEU A 45 29.21 -1.19 -9.32
C LEU A 45 28.04 -1.69 -10.18
N GLN A 46 28.32 -2.54 -11.16
CA GLN A 46 27.28 -3.05 -12.04
C GLN A 46 26.33 -4.01 -11.32
N GLY A 47 26.87 -4.93 -10.50
CA GLY A 47 26.07 -5.81 -9.65
C GLY A 47 25.29 -5.02 -8.57
N SER A 48 25.91 -3.98 -8.00
CA SER A 48 25.28 -3.10 -7.02
C SER A 48 24.11 -2.30 -7.62
N LEU A 49 24.25 -1.80 -8.85
CA LEU A 49 23.18 -1.14 -9.59
C LEU A 49 22.04 -2.11 -9.92
N GLN A 50 22.38 -3.31 -10.38
CA GLN A 50 21.38 -4.32 -10.72
C GLN A 50 20.61 -4.83 -9.49
N ALA A 51 21.29 -4.99 -8.34
CA ALA A 51 20.64 -5.30 -7.06
C ALA A 51 19.74 -4.15 -6.56
N SER A 52 20.06 -2.90 -6.89
CA SER A 52 19.26 -1.73 -6.53
C SER A 52 18.01 -1.56 -7.40
N MET A 53 17.90 -2.24 -8.52
CA MET A 53 16.70 -2.22 -9.36
C MET A 53 15.54 -2.99 -8.70
N GLU A 54 15.82 -3.97 -7.83
CA GLU A 54 14.81 -4.63 -7.02
C GLU A 54 14.92 -4.14 -5.58
N ASN A 55 14.12 -3.13 -5.23
CA ASN A 55 14.18 -2.50 -3.92
C ASN A 55 13.62 -3.36 -2.78
N PHE A 56 12.91 -4.44 -3.09
CA PHE A 56 12.28 -5.30 -2.08
C PHE A 56 13.17 -6.49 -1.71
N LEU A 57 13.18 -6.85 -0.43
CA LEU A 57 13.83 -8.07 0.02
C LEU A 57 13.02 -9.30 -0.43
N PRO A 58 13.66 -10.36 -0.97
CA PRO A 58 12.97 -11.48 -1.59
C PRO A 58 12.17 -12.37 -0.63
N ASP A 59 12.42 -12.26 0.67
CA ASP A 59 11.75 -13.01 1.73
C ASP A 59 10.58 -12.26 2.37
N ARG A 60 10.19 -11.10 1.82
CA ARG A 60 9.11 -10.25 2.31
C ARG A 60 7.85 -10.38 1.46
N THR A 61 6.71 -10.27 2.11
CA THR A 61 5.42 -10.19 1.41
C THR A 61 5.11 -8.75 1.03
N GLU A 62 4.26 -8.55 0.04
CA GLU A 62 3.79 -7.21 -0.32
C GLU A 62 3.10 -6.51 0.84
N LEU A 63 2.33 -7.25 1.66
CA LEU A 63 1.71 -6.71 2.87
C LEU A 63 2.74 -6.21 3.89
N ASP A 64 3.90 -6.82 4.02
CA ASP A 64 4.98 -6.32 4.90
C ASP A 64 5.46 -4.95 4.42
N VAL A 65 5.60 -4.77 3.10
CA VAL A 65 5.97 -3.49 2.48
C VAL A 65 4.86 -2.45 2.66
N VAL A 66 3.60 -2.83 2.45
CA VAL A 66 2.42 -1.98 2.63
C VAL A 66 2.35 -1.44 4.06
N TYR A 67 2.52 -2.29 5.07
CA TYR A 67 2.56 -1.85 6.47
C TYR A 67 3.76 -0.96 6.79
N GLU A 68 4.92 -1.19 6.21
CA GLU A 68 6.08 -0.31 6.37
C GLU A 68 5.83 1.07 5.76
N ILE A 69 5.21 1.14 4.58
CA ILE A 69 4.83 2.39 3.92
C ILE A 69 3.83 3.14 4.81
N ALA A 70 2.77 2.48 5.27
CA ALA A 70 1.76 3.07 6.15
C ALA A 70 2.40 3.67 7.41
N LEU A 71 3.32 2.94 8.05
CA LEU A 71 4.08 3.43 9.20
C LEU A 71 4.93 4.65 8.89
N LYS A 72 5.65 4.65 7.77
CA LYS A 72 6.50 5.79 7.35
C LYS A 72 5.69 7.03 7.05
N LEU A 73 4.45 6.86 6.59
CA LEU A 73 3.50 7.94 6.34
C LEU A 73 2.72 8.36 7.58
N GLY A 74 2.97 7.72 8.74
CA GLY A 74 2.35 8.07 10.01
C GLY A 74 0.93 7.53 10.19
N LEU A 75 0.50 6.58 9.37
CA LEU A 75 -0.80 5.93 9.50
C LEU A 75 -0.78 4.92 10.65
N ASP A 76 -1.89 4.82 11.37
CA ASP A 76 -2.07 3.86 12.44
C ASP A 76 -2.21 2.44 11.85
N LEU A 77 -1.46 1.48 12.41
CA LEU A 77 -1.50 0.08 11.98
C LEU A 77 -2.84 -0.62 12.30
N SER A 78 -3.72 0.01 13.07
CA SER A 78 -5.07 -0.48 13.33
C SER A 78 -5.99 -0.31 12.13
N TYR A 79 -5.69 0.62 11.21
CA TYR A 79 -6.48 0.77 9.99
C TYR A 79 -6.55 -0.53 9.19
N GLU A 80 -7.73 -0.81 8.67
CA GLU A 80 -7.94 -1.93 7.77
C GLU A 80 -7.15 -1.71 6.48
N VAL A 81 -6.53 -2.77 5.99
CA VAL A 81 -5.91 -2.81 4.66
C VAL A 81 -6.85 -3.62 3.79
N GLU A 82 -7.47 -2.96 2.85
CA GLU A 82 -8.33 -3.58 1.85
C GLU A 82 -7.52 -3.83 0.59
N GLU A 83 -7.68 -5.03 0.02
CA GLU A 83 -7.05 -5.40 -1.26
C GLU A 83 -8.13 -5.39 -2.35
N ARG A 84 -7.88 -4.68 -3.43
CA ARG A 84 -8.74 -4.65 -4.62
C ARG A 84 -7.94 -5.08 -5.84
N GLU A 85 -8.46 -6.05 -6.55
CA GLU A 85 -7.91 -6.44 -7.85
C GLU A 85 -8.69 -5.72 -8.96
N ILE A 86 -8.03 -4.84 -9.70
CA ILE A 86 -8.61 -4.05 -10.78
C ILE A 86 -7.67 -4.17 -11.99
N HIS A 87 -8.20 -4.60 -13.13
CA HIS A 87 -7.44 -4.83 -14.37
C HIS A 87 -6.24 -5.78 -14.21
N GLY A 88 -6.34 -6.74 -13.25
CA GLY A 88 -5.26 -7.69 -12.95
C GLY A 88 -4.12 -7.11 -12.10
N GLN A 89 -4.31 -5.93 -11.54
CA GLN A 89 -3.39 -5.26 -10.61
C GLN A 89 -3.96 -5.23 -9.21
N THR A 90 -3.11 -5.42 -8.21
CA THR A 90 -3.51 -5.34 -6.81
C THR A 90 -3.27 -3.94 -6.26
N ILE A 91 -4.33 -3.30 -5.78
CA ILE A 91 -4.27 -2.01 -5.11
C ILE A 91 -4.63 -2.22 -3.64
N TYR A 92 -3.74 -1.78 -2.76
CA TYR A 92 -3.95 -1.78 -1.31
C TYR A 92 -4.50 -0.43 -0.88
N ILE A 93 -5.64 -0.44 -0.18
CA ILE A 93 -6.37 0.74 0.25
C ILE A 93 -6.34 0.78 1.77
N ILE A 94 -5.91 1.89 2.34
CA ILE A 94 -5.78 2.07 3.79
C ILE A 94 -6.49 3.35 4.21
N GLY A 95 -7.16 3.31 5.36
CA GLY A 95 -7.81 4.47 5.94
C GLY A 95 -8.97 5.01 5.09
N ALA A 96 -9.81 4.11 4.55
CA ALA A 96 -10.94 4.46 3.69
C ALA A 96 -10.52 5.34 2.49
N GLY A 97 -9.47 4.93 1.77
CA GLY A 97 -9.00 5.62 0.58
C GLY A 97 -7.93 6.70 0.81
N ALA A 98 -7.59 7.01 2.07
CA ALA A 98 -6.58 8.04 2.37
C ALA A 98 -5.19 7.70 1.82
N LEU A 99 -4.84 6.41 1.78
CA LEU A 99 -3.62 5.91 1.16
C LEU A 99 -3.94 4.75 0.23
N MET A 100 -3.49 4.85 -1.01
CA MET A 100 -3.59 3.81 -2.02
C MET A 100 -2.19 3.41 -2.48
N ILE A 101 -1.90 2.11 -2.47
CA ILE A 101 -0.57 1.58 -2.79
C ILE A 101 -0.70 0.56 -3.91
N CYS A 102 0.08 0.73 -4.98
CA CYS A 102 0.22 -0.26 -6.05
C CYS A 102 1.67 -0.70 -6.17
N LEU A 103 1.96 -1.97 -5.86
CA LEU A 103 3.30 -2.56 -5.92
C LEU A 103 3.50 -3.45 -7.14
N ASP A 104 2.57 -3.42 -8.07
CA ASP A 104 2.58 -4.25 -9.26
C ASP A 104 3.82 -3.98 -10.14
N PRO A 105 4.38 -5.00 -10.80
CA PRO A 105 5.50 -4.83 -11.73
C PRO A 105 5.13 -4.11 -13.03
N HIS A 106 3.85 -3.87 -13.30
CA HIS A 106 3.37 -3.18 -14.50
C HIS A 106 2.36 -2.09 -14.13
N ILE A 107 2.85 -0.86 -14.00
CA ILE A 107 2.05 0.32 -13.68
C ILE A 107 1.88 1.16 -14.94
N SER A 108 0.64 1.39 -15.35
CA SER A 108 0.29 2.06 -16.59
C SER A 108 -0.82 3.10 -16.38
N MET A 109 -1.33 3.66 -17.47
CA MET A 109 -2.49 4.56 -17.44
C MET A 109 -3.75 3.86 -16.91
N GLU A 110 -3.91 2.54 -17.12
CA GLU A 110 -5.01 1.77 -16.54
C GLU A 110 -4.96 1.75 -15.02
N THR A 111 -3.75 1.74 -14.45
CA THR A 111 -3.55 1.88 -13.00
C THR A 111 -4.01 3.26 -12.50
N ALA A 112 -3.69 4.31 -13.25
CA ALA A 112 -4.14 5.67 -12.90
C ALA A 112 -5.68 5.77 -12.93
N GLU A 113 -6.32 5.21 -13.95
CA GLU A 113 -7.79 5.16 -14.05
C GLU A 113 -8.42 4.38 -12.91
N ALA A 114 -7.83 3.24 -12.52
CA ALA A 114 -8.28 2.45 -11.39
C ALA A 114 -8.17 3.21 -10.07
N LEU A 115 -7.05 3.91 -9.83
CA LEU A 115 -6.84 4.73 -8.64
C LEU A 115 -7.81 5.90 -8.56
N ILE A 116 -8.12 6.55 -9.69
CA ILE A 116 -9.12 7.62 -9.78
C ILE A 116 -10.50 7.07 -9.46
N GLY A 117 -10.89 5.94 -10.07
CA GLY A 117 -12.16 5.29 -9.76
C GLY A 117 -12.34 4.94 -8.30
N LEU A 118 -11.27 4.46 -7.65
CA LEU A 118 -11.27 4.21 -6.21
C LEU A 118 -11.37 5.50 -5.40
N HIS A 119 -10.67 6.57 -5.80
CA HIS A 119 -10.79 7.87 -5.15
C HIS A 119 -12.23 8.40 -5.20
N GLU A 120 -12.91 8.26 -6.35
CA GLU A 120 -14.32 8.63 -6.49
C GLU A 120 -15.26 7.73 -5.67
N GLU A 121 -14.92 6.44 -5.49
CA GLU A 121 -15.73 5.49 -4.69
C GLU A 121 -15.63 5.79 -3.19
N TYR A 122 -14.41 6.07 -2.69
CA TYR A 122 -14.16 6.25 -1.26
C TYR A 122 -14.34 7.69 -0.78
N GLU A 123 -14.24 8.69 -1.67
CA GLU A 123 -14.32 10.12 -1.37
C GLU A 123 -13.48 10.54 -0.14
N PRO A 124 -12.19 10.16 -0.04
CA PRO A 124 -11.38 10.43 1.14
C PRO A 124 -11.09 11.93 1.30
N GLU A 125 -10.99 12.41 2.54
CA GLU A 125 -10.60 13.80 2.82
C GLU A 125 -9.15 14.11 2.40
N THR A 126 -8.29 13.11 2.46
CA THR A 126 -6.89 13.18 2.00
C THR A 126 -6.62 12.01 1.08
N TRP A 127 -5.85 12.23 0.04
CA TRP A 127 -5.51 11.18 -0.92
C TRP A 127 -4.02 11.14 -1.16
N GLN A 128 -3.41 10.02 -0.86
CA GLN A 128 -2.00 9.74 -1.12
C GLN A 128 -1.87 8.48 -1.96
N VAL A 129 -0.95 8.49 -2.91
CA VAL A 129 -0.68 7.36 -3.81
C VAL A 129 0.78 6.99 -3.75
N VAL A 130 1.05 5.70 -3.54
CA VAL A 130 2.41 5.15 -3.59
C VAL A 130 2.47 4.07 -4.65
N CYS A 131 3.41 4.20 -5.58
CA CYS A 131 3.63 3.25 -6.65
C CYS A 131 5.03 2.64 -6.58
N ARG A 132 5.16 1.40 -7.03
CA ARG A 132 6.48 0.78 -7.23
C ARG A 132 7.21 1.48 -8.37
N ASP A 133 8.42 1.99 -8.12
CA ASP A 133 9.19 2.74 -9.11
C ASP A 133 9.55 1.90 -10.33
N THR A 134 10.00 0.67 -10.08
CA THR A 134 10.34 -0.29 -11.15
C THR A 134 9.13 -0.86 -11.90
N GLY A 135 7.90 -0.54 -11.47
CA GLY A 135 6.67 -0.92 -12.16
C GLY A 135 6.41 -0.11 -13.43
N PHE A 136 7.03 1.07 -13.56
CA PHE A 136 6.89 1.90 -14.76
C PHE A 136 7.87 1.46 -15.85
N LEU A 137 7.38 1.32 -17.08
CA LEU A 137 8.22 0.98 -18.23
C LEU A 137 9.19 2.10 -18.63
N SER A 138 8.88 3.35 -18.26
CA SER A 138 9.69 4.53 -18.57
C SER A 138 9.34 5.71 -17.67
N ASP A 139 10.27 6.67 -17.56
CA ASP A 139 10.05 7.95 -16.87
C ASP A 139 8.88 8.74 -17.49
N GLN A 140 8.67 8.60 -18.79
CA GLN A 140 7.55 9.22 -19.50
C GLN A 140 6.21 8.67 -18.99
N GLU A 141 6.11 7.36 -18.83
CA GLU A 141 4.89 6.71 -18.32
C GLU A 141 4.61 7.11 -16.88
N LYS A 142 5.64 7.11 -16.03
CA LYS A 142 5.55 7.60 -14.65
C LYS A 142 5.05 9.04 -14.58
N THR A 143 5.59 9.91 -15.46
CA THR A 143 5.16 11.30 -15.55
C THR A 143 3.69 11.41 -16.00
N ASN A 144 3.28 10.64 -16.99
CA ASN A 144 1.92 10.63 -17.49
C ASN A 144 0.93 10.18 -16.41
N VAL A 145 1.24 9.10 -15.70
CA VAL A 145 0.43 8.61 -14.57
C VAL A 145 0.31 9.67 -13.48
N LYS A 146 1.43 10.27 -13.06
CA LYS A 146 1.46 11.34 -12.06
C LYS A 146 0.58 12.53 -12.47
N GLU A 147 0.75 13.05 -13.69
CA GLU A 147 -0.01 14.20 -14.18
C GLU A 147 -1.50 13.87 -14.33
N THR A 148 -1.85 12.64 -14.68
CA THR A 148 -3.24 12.19 -14.74
C THR A 148 -3.88 12.18 -13.35
N LEU A 149 -3.21 11.62 -12.35
CA LEU A 149 -3.67 11.63 -10.96
C LEU A 149 -3.79 13.05 -10.40
N LYS A 150 -2.85 13.95 -10.70
CA LYS A 150 -2.92 15.37 -10.34
C LYS A 150 -4.14 16.06 -10.98
N SER A 151 -4.42 15.76 -12.23
CA SER A 151 -5.59 16.30 -12.93
C SER A 151 -6.91 15.85 -12.32
N ALA A 152 -6.90 14.70 -11.64
CA ALA A 152 -8.04 14.15 -10.90
C ALA A 152 -8.12 14.63 -9.43
N GLY A 153 -7.19 15.49 -8.99
CA GLY A 153 -7.21 16.10 -7.67
C GLY A 153 -6.15 15.62 -6.68
N LEU A 154 -5.20 14.79 -7.11
CA LEU A 154 -4.08 14.40 -6.25
C LEU A 154 -3.12 15.59 -6.06
N ASP A 155 -2.79 15.89 -4.81
CA ASP A 155 -1.80 16.92 -4.49
C ASP A 155 -0.41 16.55 -5.04
N GLU A 156 0.39 17.54 -5.39
CA GLU A 156 1.70 17.34 -6.03
C GLU A 156 2.65 16.50 -5.19
N ASP A 157 2.64 16.71 -3.88
CA ASP A 157 3.49 16.00 -2.91
C ASP A 157 2.88 14.68 -2.41
N ALA A 158 1.66 14.36 -2.84
CA ALA A 158 0.93 13.17 -2.43
C ALA A 158 1.19 11.93 -3.33
N PHE A 159 1.93 12.11 -4.43
CA PHE A 159 2.41 11.00 -5.26
C PHE A 159 3.84 10.63 -4.88
N MET A 160 4.04 9.37 -4.53
CA MET A 160 5.36 8.82 -4.21
C MET A 160 5.65 7.57 -5.03
N SER A 161 6.93 7.34 -5.35
CA SER A 161 7.41 6.07 -5.89
C SER A 161 8.52 5.50 -5.00
N ILE A 162 8.55 4.20 -4.86
CA ILE A 162 9.50 3.47 -4.01
C ILE A 162 10.17 2.34 -4.79
#